data_314f0d5b1d60cf559d5b64fef8771704
#
_entry.id   314f0d5b1d60cf559d5b64fef8771704
#
_cell.length_a   1.000
_cell.length_b   1.000
_cell.length_c   1.000
_cell.angle_alpha   90.00
_cell.angle_beta   90.00
_cell.angle_gamma   90.00
#
_symmetry.space_group_name_H-M   'P 1'
#
loop_
_entity.id
_entity.type
_entity.pdbx_description
1 polymer ?
#
loop_
_entity_poly.entity_id
_entity_poly.type
_entity_poly.pdbx_seq_one_letter_code
_entity_poly.pdbx_strand_id
1 'polypeptide(L)'
;MIRLEQNYRSTQNILNAANEVISNNTMRKGKTLWTENGQGEKIKVHTAENERDEANFIAQTILDGVADGRKYSDYAILYRMNAQSNAIEQALSRSGIPHRVIGGHRFYDREEIRDMVAYLQVINNPHDDVRLSRIIN
;
A
#
# COMPACT_ATOMS: atom_id res chain seq x y z
N MET A 1 -3.05 0.54 36.68
CA MET A 1 -2.65 0.59 35.26
C MET A 1 -3.88 1.03 34.47
N ILE A 2 -3.85 2.18 33.81
CA ILE A 2 -4.96 2.69 32.99
C ILE A 2 -4.79 2.10 31.58
N ARG A 3 -5.88 1.57 31.00
CA ARG A 3 -5.89 1.07 29.62
C ARG A 3 -6.75 1.98 28.77
N LEU A 4 -6.21 2.40 27.62
CA LEU A 4 -6.96 3.18 26.63
C LEU A 4 -7.57 2.18 25.62
N GLU A 5 -8.85 1.90 25.77
CA GLU A 5 -9.59 0.90 25.00
C GLU A 5 -10.61 1.53 24.06
N GLN A 6 -11.05 2.75 24.32
CA GLN A 6 -11.96 3.46 23.43
C GLN A 6 -11.21 4.00 22.20
N ASN A 7 -11.75 3.72 21.03
CA ASN A 7 -11.26 4.18 19.73
C ASN A 7 -12.25 5.18 19.13
N TYR A 8 -11.75 6.31 18.68
CA TYR A 8 -12.54 7.41 18.15
C TYR A 8 -12.45 7.53 16.61
N ARG A 9 -11.68 6.67 15.96
CA ARG A 9 -11.43 6.73 14.52
C ARG A 9 -12.29 5.76 13.74
N SER A 10 -12.28 4.50 14.14
CA SER A 10 -12.82 3.38 13.38
C SER A 10 -14.23 3.00 13.81
N THR A 11 -14.98 2.37 12.92
CA THR A 11 -16.27 1.73 13.23
C THR A 11 -16.07 0.36 13.88
N GLN A 12 -17.11 -0.18 14.49
CA GLN A 12 -17.02 -1.42 15.28
C GLN A 12 -16.60 -2.64 14.43
N ASN A 13 -17.06 -2.75 13.18
CA ASN A 13 -16.65 -3.85 12.28
C ASN A 13 -15.13 -3.89 12.05
N ILE A 14 -14.49 -2.74 11.89
CA ILE A 14 -13.04 -2.64 11.74
C ILE A 14 -12.35 -3.06 13.04
N LEU A 15 -12.85 -2.61 14.19
CA LEU A 15 -12.27 -2.94 15.49
C LEU A 15 -12.44 -4.42 15.84
N ASN A 16 -13.57 -5.02 15.48
CA ASN A 16 -13.80 -6.45 15.67
C ASN A 16 -12.77 -7.28 14.91
N ALA A 17 -12.55 -6.98 13.62
CA ALA A 17 -11.51 -7.64 12.83
C ALA A 17 -10.11 -7.42 13.39
N ALA A 18 -9.77 -6.20 13.81
CA ALA A 18 -8.48 -5.90 14.43
C ALA A 18 -8.28 -6.65 15.75
N ASN A 19 -9.32 -6.71 16.59
CA ASN A 19 -9.28 -7.46 17.85
C ASN A 19 -9.09 -8.97 17.60
N GLU A 20 -9.75 -9.52 16.58
CA GLU A 20 -9.62 -10.94 16.20
C GLU A 20 -8.21 -11.26 15.71
N VAL A 21 -7.66 -10.46 14.79
CA VAL A 21 -6.29 -10.66 14.31
C VAL A 21 -5.29 -10.61 15.46
N ILE A 22 -5.40 -9.62 16.34
CA ILE A 22 -4.45 -9.43 17.44
C ILE A 22 -4.64 -10.46 18.57
N SER A 23 -5.80 -11.13 18.66
CA SER A 23 -6.06 -12.18 19.68
C SER A 23 -5.10 -13.37 19.53
N ASN A 24 -4.60 -13.62 18.31
CA ASN A 24 -3.60 -14.65 18.02
C ASN A 24 -2.21 -14.35 18.63
N ASN A 25 -1.98 -13.16 19.14
CA ASN A 25 -0.71 -12.81 19.77
C ASN A 25 -0.74 -13.15 21.26
N THR A 26 -0.09 -14.24 21.64
CA THR A 26 -0.05 -14.79 23.01
C THR A 26 0.73 -13.91 23.99
N MET A 27 1.65 -13.06 23.52
CA MET A 27 2.45 -12.17 24.39
C MET A 27 1.77 -10.82 24.68
N ARG A 28 0.53 -10.64 24.26
CA ARG A 28 -0.21 -9.39 24.40
C ARG A 28 -0.73 -9.18 25.85
N LYS A 29 -0.61 -7.97 26.35
CA LYS A 29 -1.40 -7.51 27.52
C LYS A 29 -2.85 -7.32 27.05
N GLY A 30 -3.76 -8.17 27.47
CA GLY A 30 -5.16 -8.20 27.01
C GLY A 30 -5.83 -6.81 27.09
N LYS A 31 -6.26 -6.33 25.91
CA LYS A 31 -7.04 -5.10 25.75
C LYS A 31 -7.99 -5.31 24.56
N THR A 32 -9.22 -4.87 24.69
CA THR A 32 -10.23 -4.98 23.63
C THR A 32 -10.63 -3.56 23.21
N LEU A 33 -10.41 -3.25 21.94
CA LEU A 33 -10.81 -1.94 21.41
C LEU A 33 -12.31 -1.93 21.11
N TRP A 34 -12.97 -0.84 21.49
CA TRP A 34 -14.37 -0.58 21.23
C TRP A 34 -14.59 0.88 20.80
N THR A 35 -15.74 1.19 20.20
CA THR A 35 -16.07 2.54 19.70
C THR A 35 -17.55 2.84 19.81
N GLU A 36 -17.89 4.12 19.82
CA GLU A 36 -19.26 4.65 19.71
C GLU A 36 -19.64 5.00 18.25
N ASN A 37 -18.73 4.84 17.29
CA ASN A 37 -18.93 5.20 15.89
C ASN A 37 -19.87 4.27 15.10
N GLY A 38 -20.65 3.42 15.80
CA GLY A 38 -21.58 2.48 15.16
C GLY A 38 -20.88 1.29 14.47
N GLN A 39 -21.68 0.44 13.80
CA GLN A 39 -21.17 -0.79 13.17
C GLN A 39 -20.28 -0.52 11.95
N GLY A 40 -20.66 0.44 11.10
CA GLY A 40 -19.98 0.71 9.85
C GLY A 40 -20.20 -0.36 8.77
N GLU A 41 -19.53 -0.21 7.64
CA GLU A 41 -19.58 -1.18 6.54
C GLU A 41 -18.85 -2.48 6.89
N LYS A 42 -19.28 -3.57 6.28
CA LYS A 42 -18.61 -4.87 6.41
C LYS A 42 -17.28 -4.86 5.65
N ILE A 43 -16.28 -5.54 6.20
CA ILE A 43 -15.01 -5.77 5.51
C ILE A 43 -15.27 -6.70 4.32
N LYS A 44 -14.76 -6.31 3.15
CA LYS A 44 -14.78 -7.13 1.94
C LYS A 44 -13.43 -7.81 1.77
N VAL A 45 -13.44 -9.10 1.46
CA VAL A 45 -12.25 -9.86 1.13
C VAL A 45 -12.32 -10.23 -0.34
N HIS A 46 -11.26 -9.93 -1.07
CA HIS A 46 -11.10 -10.31 -2.46
C HIS A 46 -9.86 -11.20 -2.60
N THR A 47 -9.99 -12.30 -3.32
CA THR A 47 -8.87 -13.19 -3.65
C THR A 47 -8.55 -13.02 -5.13
N ALA A 48 -7.37 -12.49 -5.41
CA ALA A 48 -6.88 -12.29 -6.76
C ALA A 48 -6.11 -13.53 -7.25
N GLU A 49 -6.12 -13.76 -8.56
CA GLU A 49 -5.36 -14.86 -9.18
C GLU A 49 -3.86 -14.57 -9.26
N ASN A 50 -3.51 -13.29 -9.37
CA ASN A 50 -2.13 -12.81 -9.47
C ASN A 50 -2.02 -11.33 -9.08
N GLU A 51 -0.80 -10.81 -8.99
CA GLU A 51 -0.49 -9.43 -8.60
C GLU A 51 -1.15 -8.38 -9.52
N ARG A 52 -1.28 -8.70 -10.80
CA ARG A 52 -1.90 -7.78 -11.78
C ARG A 52 -3.41 -7.71 -11.59
N ASP A 53 -4.02 -8.82 -11.30
CA ASP A 53 -5.46 -8.91 -11.00
C ASP A 53 -5.77 -8.16 -9.70
N GLU A 54 -4.96 -8.36 -8.65
CA GLU A 54 -5.06 -7.60 -7.40
C GLU A 54 -4.98 -6.08 -7.64
N ALA A 55 -3.98 -5.64 -8.41
CA ALA A 55 -3.78 -4.22 -8.71
C ALA A 55 -4.93 -3.62 -9.54
N ASN A 56 -5.47 -4.38 -10.51
CA ASN A 56 -6.62 -3.95 -11.29
C ASN A 56 -7.90 -3.87 -10.45
N PHE A 57 -8.13 -4.83 -9.55
CA PHE A 57 -9.25 -4.79 -8.62
C PHE A 57 -9.19 -3.55 -7.71
N ILE A 58 -8.01 -3.21 -7.21
CA ILE A 58 -7.79 -1.99 -6.41
C ILE A 58 -8.15 -0.75 -7.22
N ALA A 59 -7.60 -0.62 -8.44
CA ALA A 59 -7.87 0.53 -9.31
C ALA A 59 -9.37 0.65 -9.64
N GLN A 60 -10.02 -0.45 -9.99
CA GLN A 60 -11.45 -0.46 -10.28
C GLN A 60 -12.30 -0.06 -9.07
N THR A 61 -11.98 -0.59 -7.88
CA THR A 61 -12.68 -0.25 -6.63
C THR A 61 -12.61 1.25 -6.33
N ILE A 62 -11.46 1.88 -6.60
CA ILE A 62 -11.30 3.33 -6.42
C ILE A 62 -12.15 4.10 -7.43
N LEU A 63 -12.10 3.70 -8.71
CA LEU A 63 -12.88 4.37 -9.77
C LEU A 63 -14.39 4.29 -9.51
N ASP A 64 -14.88 3.12 -9.13
CA ASP A 64 -16.29 2.92 -8.80
C ASP A 64 -16.71 3.82 -7.62
N GLY A 65 -15.92 3.86 -6.57
CA GLY A 65 -16.23 4.70 -5.43
C GLY A 65 -16.11 6.21 -5.72
N VAL A 66 -15.24 6.62 -6.64
CA VAL A 66 -15.18 8.02 -7.11
C VAL A 66 -16.41 8.35 -7.97
N ALA A 67 -16.88 7.42 -8.79
CA ALA A 67 -18.14 7.56 -9.52
C ALA A 67 -19.34 7.70 -8.57
N ASP A 68 -19.29 7.03 -7.41
CA ASP A 68 -20.29 7.14 -6.33
C ASP A 68 -20.11 8.40 -5.45
N GLY A 69 -19.21 9.33 -5.82
CA GLY A 69 -19.04 10.63 -5.18
C GLY A 69 -17.95 10.70 -4.10
N ARG A 70 -17.15 9.66 -3.89
CA ARG A 70 -15.95 9.70 -3.02
C ARG A 70 -14.82 10.48 -3.71
N LYS A 71 -13.84 10.94 -2.93
CA LYS A 71 -12.64 11.60 -3.44
C LYS A 71 -11.47 10.61 -3.47
N TYR A 72 -10.52 10.80 -4.37
CA TYR A 72 -9.27 10.02 -4.38
C TYR A 72 -8.52 10.09 -3.05
N SER A 73 -8.62 11.22 -2.34
CA SER A 73 -8.03 11.40 -0.99
C SER A 73 -8.64 10.53 0.10
N ASP A 74 -9.80 9.93 -0.15
CA ASP A 74 -10.49 9.09 0.84
C ASP A 74 -9.98 7.65 0.83
N TYR A 75 -9.05 7.33 -0.07
CA TYR A 75 -8.48 6.00 -0.23
C TYR A 75 -7.03 5.94 0.25
N ALA A 76 -6.69 4.83 0.90
CA ALA A 76 -5.33 4.47 1.22
C ALA A 76 -5.10 3.00 0.89
N ILE A 77 -3.98 2.71 0.24
CA ILE A 77 -3.56 1.34 -0.10
C ILE A 77 -2.39 1.00 0.80
N LEU A 78 -2.54 -0.07 1.57
CA LEU A 78 -1.51 -0.57 2.48
C LEU A 78 -1.02 -1.93 1.98
N TYR A 79 0.28 -2.10 1.90
CA TYR A 79 0.91 -3.37 1.50
C TYR A 79 2.06 -3.73 2.43
N ARG A 80 2.35 -5.02 2.54
CA ARG A 80 3.39 -5.53 3.43
C ARG A 80 4.78 -5.41 2.81
N MET A 81 4.91 -5.76 1.53
CA MET A 81 6.18 -5.82 0.83
C MET A 81 6.28 -4.73 -0.23
N ASN A 82 7.42 -4.08 -0.27
CA ASN A 82 7.68 -3.04 -1.27
C ASN A 82 7.56 -3.52 -2.73
N ALA A 83 7.80 -4.81 -2.99
CA ALA A 83 7.65 -5.38 -4.33
C ALA A 83 6.23 -5.24 -4.89
N GLN A 84 5.21 -5.26 -4.02
CA GLN A 84 3.79 -5.10 -4.41
C GLN A 84 3.48 -3.71 -4.96
N SER A 85 4.26 -2.68 -4.57
CA SER A 85 3.99 -1.30 -4.99
C SER A 85 4.04 -1.12 -6.51
N ASN A 86 4.93 -1.82 -7.20
CA ASN A 86 5.13 -1.64 -8.64
C ASN A 86 3.87 -1.97 -9.45
N ALA A 87 3.26 -3.13 -9.20
CA ALA A 87 2.04 -3.55 -9.89
C ALA A 87 0.89 -2.57 -9.63
N ILE A 88 0.75 -2.14 -8.37
CA ILE A 88 -0.28 -1.18 -7.92
C ILE A 88 -0.05 0.18 -8.57
N GLU A 89 1.16 0.73 -8.53
CA GLU A 89 1.51 2.03 -9.13
C GLU A 89 1.25 2.03 -10.65
N GLN A 90 1.60 0.94 -11.34
CA GLN A 90 1.32 0.78 -12.77
C GLN A 90 -0.18 0.74 -13.07
N ALA A 91 -0.98 0.04 -12.27
CA ALA A 91 -2.42 -0.05 -12.45
C ALA A 91 -3.08 1.32 -12.22
N LEU A 92 -2.72 2.02 -11.13
CA LEU A 92 -3.21 3.36 -10.83
C LEU A 92 -2.85 4.37 -11.92
N SER A 93 -1.60 4.34 -12.41
CA SER A 93 -1.13 5.23 -13.49
C SER A 93 -1.87 4.98 -14.79
N ARG A 94 -2.07 3.70 -15.18
CA ARG A 94 -2.83 3.33 -16.39
C ARG A 94 -4.30 3.75 -16.31
N SER A 95 -4.88 3.72 -15.13
CA SER A 95 -6.26 4.12 -14.87
C SER A 95 -6.41 5.64 -14.65
N GLY A 96 -5.34 6.42 -14.76
CA GLY A 96 -5.37 7.87 -14.56
C GLY A 96 -5.66 8.30 -13.12
N ILE A 97 -5.44 7.42 -12.15
CA ILE A 97 -5.71 7.68 -10.73
C ILE A 97 -4.52 8.43 -10.12
N PRO A 98 -4.71 9.68 -9.64
CA PRO A 98 -3.67 10.43 -8.96
C PRO A 98 -3.31 9.75 -7.64
N HIS A 99 -2.02 9.45 -7.44
CA HIS A 99 -1.56 8.75 -6.25
C HIS A 99 -0.18 9.23 -5.79
N ARG A 100 0.16 8.93 -4.54
CA ARG A 100 1.47 9.22 -3.95
C ARG A 100 1.90 8.07 -3.05
N VAL A 101 3.12 7.58 -3.24
CA VAL A 101 3.75 6.61 -2.33
C VAL A 101 4.29 7.36 -1.11
N ILE A 102 3.93 6.91 0.08
CA ILE A 102 4.36 7.49 1.36
C ILE A 102 5.29 6.51 2.06
N GLY A 103 6.44 7.00 2.51
CA GLY A 103 7.38 6.20 3.30
C GLY A 103 8.21 5.19 2.51
N GLY A 104 8.12 5.19 1.18
CA GLY A 104 8.95 4.38 0.29
C GLY A 104 9.50 5.21 -0.86
N HIS A 105 10.68 4.85 -1.36
CA HIS A 105 11.11 5.32 -2.66
C HIS A 105 10.22 4.67 -3.72
N ARG A 106 9.84 5.42 -4.78
CA ARG A 106 9.21 4.81 -5.96
C ARG A 106 10.09 3.66 -6.41
N PHE A 107 9.50 2.63 -7.01
CA PHE A 107 10.25 1.43 -7.43
C PHE A 107 11.57 1.79 -8.14
N TYR A 108 11.52 2.73 -9.08
CA TYR A 108 12.69 3.19 -9.84
C TYR A 108 13.62 4.15 -9.07
N ASP A 109 13.22 4.68 -7.92
CA ASP A 109 14.03 5.56 -7.08
C ASP A 109 14.87 4.77 -6.05
N ARG A 110 14.63 3.47 -5.94
CA ARG A 110 15.41 2.59 -5.05
C ARG A 110 16.83 2.49 -5.55
N GLU A 111 17.76 2.46 -4.62
CA GLU A 111 19.20 2.44 -4.93
C GLU A 111 19.56 1.25 -5.79
N GLU A 112 19.10 0.05 -5.42
CA GLU A 112 19.35 -1.20 -6.14
C GLU A 112 18.81 -1.16 -7.58
N ILE A 113 17.64 -0.57 -7.77
CA ILE A 113 17.02 -0.44 -9.10
C ILE A 113 17.76 0.58 -9.95
N ARG A 114 18.15 1.72 -9.35
CA ARG A 114 18.93 2.75 -10.03
C ARG A 114 20.30 2.21 -10.48
N ASP A 115 20.91 1.35 -9.66
CA ASP A 115 22.18 0.71 -10.00
C ASP A 115 22.00 -0.26 -11.15
N MET A 116 20.99 -1.13 -11.10
CA MET A 116 20.66 -2.01 -12.23
C MET A 116 20.38 -1.25 -13.54
N VAL A 117 19.63 -0.16 -13.45
CA VAL A 117 19.35 0.70 -14.60
C VAL A 117 20.63 1.37 -15.10
N ALA A 118 21.53 1.82 -14.21
CA ALA A 118 22.81 2.39 -14.59
C ALA A 118 23.68 1.37 -15.36
N TYR A 119 23.76 0.13 -14.91
CA TYR A 119 24.45 -0.96 -15.64
C TYR A 119 23.90 -1.12 -17.06
N LEU A 120 22.57 -1.23 -17.22
CA LEU A 120 21.94 -1.38 -18.53
C LEU A 120 22.20 -0.17 -19.44
N GLN A 121 22.22 1.03 -18.87
CA GLN A 121 22.47 2.26 -19.62
C GLN A 121 23.93 2.37 -20.08
N VAL A 122 24.90 1.99 -19.25
CA VAL A 122 26.33 1.96 -19.64
C VAL A 122 26.58 0.90 -20.71
N ILE A 123 25.91 -0.25 -20.67
CA ILE A 123 25.98 -1.26 -21.72
C ILE A 123 25.47 -0.69 -23.05
N ASN A 124 24.39 0.08 -23.03
CA ASN A 124 23.81 0.72 -24.21
C ASN A 124 24.61 1.93 -24.70
N ASN A 125 25.21 2.70 -23.78
CA ASN A 125 26.06 3.84 -24.10
C ASN A 125 27.31 3.86 -23.21
N PRO A 126 28.44 3.28 -23.67
CA PRO A 126 29.69 3.21 -22.91
C PRO A 126 30.36 4.57 -22.56
N HIS A 127 29.91 5.65 -23.19
CA HIS A 127 30.43 7.01 -22.97
C HIS A 127 29.62 7.81 -21.94
N ASP A 128 28.71 7.17 -21.18
CA ASP A 128 27.95 7.83 -20.11
C ASP A 128 28.76 7.81 -18.80
N ASP A 129 29.66 8.78 -18.69
CA ASP A 129 30.58 8.90 -17.55
C ASP A 129 29.86 9.09 -16.20
N VAL A 130 28.68 9.71 -16.19
CA VAL A 130 27.89 9.93 -14.97
C VAL A 130 27.37 8.60 -14.41
N ARG A 131 26.87 7.74 -15.28
CA ARG A 131 26.37 6.43 -14.88
C ARG A 131 27.49 5.43 -14.63
N LEU A 132 28.58 5.54 -15.38
CA LEU A 132 29.79 4.76 -15.11
C LEU A 132 30.36 5.07 -13.72
N SER A 133 30.45 6.34 -13.34
CA SER A 133 30.89 6.75 -12.01
C SER A 133 30.02 6.18 -10.89
N ARG A 134 28.70 6.06 -11.13
CA ARG A 134 27.78 5.42 -10.16
C ARG A 134 28.03 3.92 -9.97
N ILE A 135 28.48 3.23 -11.01
CA ILE A 135 28.74 1.78 -10.99
C ILE A 135 30.06 1.45 -10.28
N ILE A 136 31.04 2.35 -10.39
CA ILE A 136 32.40 2.14 -9.87
C ILE A 136 32.49 2.51 -8.38
N ASN A 137 31.65 3.39 -7.86
CA ASN A 137 31.59 3.81 -6.46
C ASN A 137 30.56 3.03 -5.65
#